data_449afa0d7ff509dc2f709605b0350f40
#
_entry.id   449afa0d7ff509dc2f709605b0350f40
#
_cell.length_a   1.000
_cell.length_b   1.000
_cell.length_c   1.000
_cell.angle_alpha   90.00
_cell.angle_beta   90.00
_cell.angle_gamma   90.00
#
_symmetry.space_group_name_H-M   'P 1'
#
loop_
_entity.id
_entity.type
_entity.pdbx_description
1 polymer ?
#
loop_
_entity_poly.entity_id
_entity_poly.type
_entity_poly.pdbx_seq_one_letter_code
_entity_poly.pdbx_strand_id
1 'polypeptide(L)'
;MRQKTFGKWLAAAGILMAMTIWMVLPALAAPTVNSIRITFKDKYEDPGVIEEPEISCGSYGIEITSVEWSKDVEKWNPGTKVTATLILSSSGREFSSSYGSKSCQISGATLSKAVKVDDDLKVTVTYYPVVWLETPDEAGWSASNHMKAVWKKVDYATGYQIRLY
;
A
#
# COMPACT_ATOMS: atom_id res chain seq x y z
N MET A 1 50.24 63.79 -45.21
CA MET A 1 50.86 62.70 -44.43
C MET A 1 50.12 62.49 -43.14
N ARG A 2 49.85 61.32 -42.77
CA ARG A 2 49.11 60.72 -41.65
C ARG A 2 47.67 60.36 -41.94
N GLN A 3 47.50 59.15 -42.38
CA GLN A 3 46.23 58.51 -42.39
C GLN A 3 45.91 57.91 -41.01
N LYS A 4 44.74 58.21 -40.54
CA LYS A 4 44.25 57.86 -39.22
C LYS A 4 43.58 56.44 -39.29
N THR A 5 44.09 55.61 -38.47
CA THR A 5 43.43 54.33 -38.08
C THR A 5 42.23 54.59 -37.20
N PHE A 6 41.04 54.60 -37.82
CA PHE A 6 39.78 54.61 -37.10
C PHE A 6 38.92 53.45 -37.70
N GLY A 7 38.92 52.34 -37.11
CA GLY A 7 38.12 51.25 -37.64
C GLY A 7 38.29 49.87 -37.05
N LYS A 8 38.69 49.74 -35.79
CA LYS A 8 38.84 48.41 -35.14
C LYS A 8 38.13 48.21 -33.81
N TRP A 9 37.28 49.15 -33.39
CA TRP A 9 36.64 49.07 -32.06
C TRP A 9 35.14 48.80 -32.11
N LEU A 10 34.53 48.64 -33.27
CA LEU A 10 33.07 48.39 -33.37
C LEU A 10 32.69 46.92 -33.59
N ALA A 11 33.65 46.03 -33.72
CA ALA A 11 33.36 44.60 -33.90
C ALA A 11 33.37 43.75 -32.61
N ALA A 12 33.84 44.35 -31.48
CA ALA A 12 33.95 43.60 -30.23
C ALA A 12 32.74 43.74 -29.30
N ALA A 13 31.82 44.68 -29.54
CA ALA A 13 30.63 44.89 -28.68
C ALA A 13 29.40 44.07 -29.09
N GLY A 14 29.41 43.44 -30.27
CA GLY A 14 28.26 42.68 -30.80
C GLY A 14 28.20 41.20 -30.37
N ILE A 15 29.30 40.66 -29.87
CA ILE A 15 29.37 39.20 -29.57
C ILE A 15 29.05 38.88 -28.12
N LEU A 16 29.06 39.88 -27.21
CA LEU A 16 28.80 39.64 -25.78
C LEU A 16 27.32 39.68 -25.40
N MET A 17 26.40 39.97 -26.32
CA MET A 17 24.95 40.03 -26.03
C MET A 17 24.15 38.83 -26.50
N ALA A 18 24.81 37.83 -27.07
CA ALA A 18 24.12 36.63 -27.64
C ALA A 18 24.24 35.38 -26.74
N MET A 19 24.82 35.44 -25.56
CA MET A 19 25.07 34.25 -24.72
C MET A 19 24.34 34.19 -23.39
N THR A 20 23.28 34.94 -23.17
CA THR A 20 22.51 34.85 -21.91
C THR A 20 21.02 34.64 -22.11
N ILE A 21 20.61 34.04 -23.20
CA ILE A 21 19.29 33.35 -23.19
C ILE A 21 19.55 31.91 -22.72
N TRP A 22 19.88 31.73 -21.44
CA TRP A 22 19.61 30.48 -20.80
C TRP A 22 18.09 30.31 -20.84
N MET A 23 17.62 29.42 -21.69
CA MET A 23 16.26 28.94 -21.61
C MET A 23 16.07 28.38 -20.21
N VAL A 24 15.47 29.15 -19.35
CA VAL A 24 14.79 28.63 -18.18
C VAL A 24 13.62 27.84 -18.75
N LEU A 25 13.86 26.58 -19.09
CA LEU A 25 12.79 25.64 -19.35
C LEU A 25 11.97 25.64 -18.06
N PRO A 26 10.68 26.01 -18.11
CA PRO A 26 9.86 25.85 -16.92
C PRO A 26 9.99 24.37 -16.52
N ALA A 27 10.50 24.11 -15.32
CA ALA A 27 10.47 22.80 -14.76
C ALA A 27 9.00 22.40 -14.77
N LEU A 28 8.62 21.50 -15.67
CA LEU A 28 7.27 20.93 -15.67
C LEU A 28 7.12 20.26 -14.32
N ALA A 29 6.24 20.81 -13.48
CA ALA A 29 5.93 20.21 -12.19
C ALA A 29 5.54 18.75 -12.43
N ALA A 30 6.15 17.85 -11.67
CA ALA A 30 5.82 16.44 -11.78
C ALA A 30 4.30 16.23 -11.54
N PRO A 31 3.64 15.39 -12.34
CA PRO A 31 2.20 15.15 -12.18
C PRO A 31 1.92 14.56 -10.81
N THR A 32 0.92 15.13 -10.12
CA THR A 32 0.56 14.72 -8.77
C THR A 32 -0.28 13.44 -8.80
N VAL A 33 0.00 12.53 -7.87
CA VAL A 33 -0.83 11.35 -7.60
C VAL A 33 -2.03 11.78 -6.78
N ASN A 34 -3.23 11.76 -7.38
CA ASN A 34 -4.46 12.23 -6.72
C ASN A 34 -5.25 11.10 -6.04
N SER A 35 -5.05 9.85 -6.45
CA SER A 35 -5.73 8.71 -5.87
C SER A 35 -4.86 7.47 -5.84
N ILE A 36 -5.06 6.65 -4.81
CA ILE A 36 -4.33 5.40 -4.57
C ILE A 36 -5.36 4.34 -4.22
N ARG A 37 -5.11 3.13 -4.73
CA ARG A 37 -5.91 1.96 -4.41
C ARG A 37 -5.00 0.83 -3.97
N ILE A 38 -5.24 0.33 -2.74
CA ILE A 38 -4.51 -0.79 -2.15
C ILE A 38 -5.52 -1.88 -1.80
N THR A 39 -5.17 -3.12 -2.09
CA THR A 39 -6.00 -4.29 -1.79
C THR A 39 -5.22 -5.23 -0.88
N PHE A 40 -5.85 -5.62 0.22
CA PHE A 40 -5.46 -6.69 1.11
C PHE A 40 -6.35 -7.88 0.77
N LYS A 41 -5.77 -8.93 0.25
CA LYS A 41 -6.46 -10.17 -0.11
C LYS A 41 -6.06 -11.27 0.85
N ASP A 42 -7.03 -11.74 1.62
CA ASP A 42 -6.81 -12.84 2.55
C ASP A 42 -6.37 -14.10 1.81
N LYS A 43 -5.46 -14.85 2.41
CA LYS A 43 -5.05 -16.16 1.98
C LYS A 43 -5.72 -17.24 2.83
N TYR A 44 -6.01 -18.35 2.19
CA TYR A 44 -6.69 -19.51 2.80
C TYR A 44 -6.01 -20.79 2.27
N GLU A 45 -4.70 -20.92 2.48
CA GLU A 45 -3.94 -22.06 1.98
C GLU A 45 -4.13 -23.27 2.89
N ASP A 46 -3.95 -23.07 4.21
CA ASP A 46 -4.05 -24.13 5.19
C ASP A 46 -5.14 -23.85 6.25
N PRO A 47 -6.04 -24.81 6.56
CA PRO A 47 -7.00 -24.68 7.64
C PRO A 47 -6.31 -24.53 9.01
N GLY A 48 -6.87 -23.68 9.87
CA GLY A 48 -6.34 -23.43 11.21
C GLY A 48 -5.12 -22.50 11.26
N VAL A 49 -4.53 -22.14 10.11
CA VAL A 49 -3.38 -21.26 10.00
C VAL A 49 -3.81 -19.83 9.68
N ILE A 50 -3.18 -18.86 10.35
CA ILE A 50 -3.33 -17.44 10.04
C ILE A 50 -2.15 -17.02 9.17
N GLU A 51 -2.45 -16.49 7.99
CA GLU A 51 -1.46 -16.06 7.02
C GLU A 51 -1.49 -14.56 6.80
N GLU A 52 -0.35 -14.00 6.37
CA GLU A 52 -0.32 -12.62 5.91
C GLU A 52 -1.13 -12.49 4.62
N PRO A 53 -1.97 -11.42 4.50
CA PRO A 53 -2.70 -11.17 3.26
C PRO A 53 -1.73 -10.82 2.14
N GLU A 54 -2.11 -11.15 0.91
CA GLU A 54 -1.46 -10.59 -0.27
C GLU A 54 -1.81 -9.11 -0.39
N ILE A 55 -0.80 -8.24 -0.48
CA ILE A 55 -1.00 -6.80 -0.57
C ILE A 55 -0.56 -6.32 -1.93
N SER A 56 -1.47 -5.61 -2.62
CA SER A 56 -1.21 -5.08 -3.95
C SER A 56 -1.65 -3.63 -4.09
N CYS A 57 -0.95 -2.87 -4.93
CA CYS A 57 -1.32 -1.52 -5.31
C CYS A 57 -1.85 -1.52 -6.75
N GLY A 58 -3.13 -1.17 -6.93
CA GLY A 58 -3.77 -1.09 -8.24
C GLY A 58 -3.59 0.25 -8.96
N SER A 59 -2.77 1.16 -8.43
CA SER A 59 -2.54 2.48 -9.01
C SER A 59 -1.32 2.48 -9.93
N TYR A 60 -1.48 2.97 -11.15
CA TYR A 60 -0.42 2.99 -12.15
C TYR A 60 0.80 3.78 -11.69
N GLY A 61 2.00 3.19 -11.85
CA GLY A 61 3.28 3.82 -11.52
C GLY A 61 3.51 4.04 -10.02
N ILE A 62 2.81 3.27 -9.17
CA ILE A 62 2.99 3.27 -7.73
C ILE A 62 3.32 1.84 -7.29
N GLU A 63 4.37 1.72 -6.49
CA GLU A 63 4.86 0.45 -5.96
C GLU A 63 4.87 0.47 -4.44
N ILE A 64 4.57 -0.67 -3.83
CA ILE A 64 4.75 -0.89 -2.39
C ILE A 64 6.19 -1.34 -2.19
N THR A 65 7.00 -0.50 -1.56
CA THR A 65 8.43 -0.77 -1.35
C THR A 65 8.71 -1.48 -0.03
N SER A 66 7.84 -1.29 0.97
CA SER A 66 7.91 -2.04 2.21
C SER A 66 6.55 -2.17 2.89
N VAL A 67 6.41 -3.25 3.65
CA VAL A 67 5.29 -3.50 4.54
C VAL A 67 5.86 -3.88 5.91
N GLU A 68 5.41 -3.18 6.94
CA GLU A 68 5.84 -3.43 8.32
C GLU A 68 4.58 -3.67 9.19
N TRP A 69 4.54 -4.81 9.84
CA TRP A 69 3.47 -5.18 10.74
C TRP A 69 3.80 -4.83 12.20
N SER A 70 2.80 -4.41 12.95
CA SER A 70 2.96 -4.09 14.38
C SER A 70 3.23 -5.30 15.27
N LYS A 71 3.03 -6.50 14.75
CA LYS A 71 3.26 -7.79 15.41
C LYS A 71 3.64 -8.84 14.37
N ASP A 72 4.48 -9.79 14.76
CA ASP A 72 4.78 -10.96 13.93
C ASP A 72 3.51 -11.79 13.69
N VAL A 73 3.37 -12.39 12.51
CA VAL A 73 2.19 -13.16 12.10
C VAL A 73 1.85 -14.31 13.07
N GLU A 74 2.87 -14.96 13.63
CA GLU A 74 2.73 -16.03 14.62
C GLU A 74 2.02 -15.59 15.92
N LYS A 75 1.97 -14.29 16.18
CA LYS A 75 1.31 -13.67 17.34
C LYS A 75 -0.06 -13.10 17.00
N TRP A 76 -0.55 -13.31 15.79
CA TRP A 76 -1.86 -12.85 15.42
C TRP A 76 -2.95 -13.76 15.98
N ASN A 77 -4.11 -13.17 16.24
CA ASN A 77 -5.32 -13.91 16.58
C ASN A 77 -6.46 -13.44 15.68
N PRO A 78 -7.31 -14.34 15.19
CA PRO A 78 -8.42 -14.00 14.32
C PRO A 78 -9.30 -12.90 14.92
N GLY A 79 -9.69 -11.93 14.10
CA GLY A 79 -10.54 -10.83 14.49
C GLY A 79 -9.90 -9.82 15.45
N THR A 80 -8.62 -9.96 15.82
CA THR A 80 -7.92 -8.96 16.63
C THR A 80 -7.27 -7.91 15.74
N LYS A 81 -7.15 -6.70 16.26
CA LYS A 81 -6.56 -5.58 15.52
C LYS A 81 -5.06 -5.75 15.35
N VAL A 82 -4.58 -5.69 14.11
CA VAL A 82 -3.17 -5.57 13.74
C VAL A 82 -3.00 -4.31 12.88
N THR A 83 -1.88 -3.63 13.02
CA THR A 83 -1.58 -2.44 12.21
C THR A 83 -0.49 -2.77 11.20
N ALA A 84 -0.70 -2.41 9.94
CA ALA A 84 0.34 -2.43 8.92
C ALA A 84 0.74 -1.00 8.55
N THR A 85 2.03 -0.79 8.34
CA THR A 85 2.60 0.43 7.78
C THR A 85 3.22 0.09 6.43
N LEU A 86 2.72 0.72 5.37
CA LEU A 86 3.22 0.54 4.02
C LEU A 86 3.98 1.78 3.59
N ILE A 87 5.07 1.60 2.87
CA ILE A 87 5.77 2.68 2.17
C ILE A 87 5.53 2.47 0.68
N LEU A 88 5.06 3.50 0.02
CA LEU A 88 4.80 3.50 -1.42
C LEU A 88 5.70 4.52 -2.09
N SER A 89 6.33 4.12 -3.18
CA SER A 89 7.08 5.00 -4.09
C SER A 89 6.29 5.25 -5.37
N SER A 90 6.61 6.34 -6.05
CA SER A 90 6.02 6.67 -7.35
C SER A 90 7.10 6.94 -8.39
N SER A 91 6.93 6.44 -9.61
CA SER A 91 7.85 6.69 -10.71
C SER A 91 7.49 8.00 -11.42
N GLY A 92 8.31 9.05 -11.24
CA GLY A 92 8.18 10.33 -11.95
C GLY A 92 6.92 11.15 -11.62
N ARG A 93 6.29 10.90 -10.45
CA ARG A 93 5.11 11.61 -9.98
C ARG A 93 5.31 12.01 -8.51
N GLU A 94 4.60 13.03 -8.06
CA GLU A 94 4.64 13.47 -6.67
C GLU A 94 3.38 13.05 -5.91
N PHE A 95 3.55 12.63 -4.66
CA PHE A 95 2.43 12.41 -3.76
C PHE A 95 1.91 13.75 -3.21
N SER A 96 0.60 13.84 -3.01
CA SER A 96 0.00 14.89 -2.20
C SER A 96 0.47 14.79 -0.74
N SER A 97 0.43 15.89 0.00
CA SER A 97 0.87 15.93 1.40
C SER A 97 0.12 14.95 2.31
N SER A 98 -1.15 14.66 1.98
CA SER A 98 -1.99 13.70 2.70
C SER A 98 -3.13 13.20 1.85
N TYR A 99 -3.67 12.04 2.22
CA TYR A 99 -4.81 11.41 1.57
C TYR A 99 -5.89 11.04 2.59
N GLY A 100 -7.13 11.34 2.24
CA GLY A 100 -8.30 10.84 2.97
C GLY A 100 -8.84 9.54 2.38
N SER A 101 -9.88 8.97 2.99
CA SER A 101 -10.49 7.69 2.57
C SER A 101 -11.07 7.71 1.14
N LYS A 102 -11.38 8.88 0.59
CA LYS A 102 -11.85 9.01 -0.81
C LYS A 102 -10.71 8.94 -1.82
N SER A 103 -9.52 9.43 -1.45
CA SER A 103 -8.33 9.49 -2.32
C SER A 103 -7.35 8.36 -2.07
N CYS A 104 -7.38 7.72 -0.88
CA CYS A 104 -6.67 6.48 -0.59
C CYS A 104 -7.70 5.39 -0.26
N GLN A 105 -8.07 4.62 -1.27
CA GLN A 105 -9.05 3.55 -1.16
C GLN A 105 -8.36 2.26 -0.74
N ILE A 106 -8.79 1.69 0.39
CA ILE A 106 -8.28 0.42 0.91
C ILE A 106 -9.39 -0.61 0.86
N SER A 107 -9.10 -1.78 0.29
CA SER A 107 -9.97 -2.96 0.32
C SER A 107 -9.35 -4.04 1.20
N GLY A 108 -10.14 -4.73 2.01
CA GLY A 108 -9.68 -5.78 2.94
C GLY A 108 -9.06 -5.27 4.24
N ALA A 109 -8.83 -3.95 4.36
CA ALA A 109 -8.35 -3.31 5.58
C ALA A 109 -8.98 -1.92 5.73
N THR A 110 -8.72 -1.24 6.85
CA THR A 110 -9.23 0.10 7.13
C THR A 110 -8.10 1.11 7.14
N LEU A 111 -8.21 2.18 6.33
CA LEU A 111 -7.25 3.28 6.35
C LEU A 111 -7.26 3.98 7.71
N SER A 112 -6.09 4.09 8.34
CA SER A 112 -5.89 4.87 9.54
C SER A 112 -5.26 6.24 9.22
N LYS A 113 -4.25 6.26 8.35
CA LYS A 113 -3.53 7.48 7.98
C LYS A 113 -2.78 7.27 6.66
N ALA A 114 -2.69 8.31 5.82
CA ALA A 114 -1.81 8.31 4.65
C ALA A 114 -1.20 9.70 4.50
N VAL A 115 0.12 9.82 4.62
CA VAL A 115 0.86 11.09 4.58
C VAL A 115 2.15 10.95 3.77
N LYS A 116 2.50 11.99 3.05
CA LYS A 116 3.78 12.08 2.34
C LYS A 116 4.91 12.23 3.36
N VAL A 117 5.99 11.47 3.16
CA VAL A 117 7.24 11.55 3.93
C VAL A 117 8.36 11.57 2.89
N ASP A 118 9.02 12.68 2.75
CA ASP A 118 9.98 12.95 1.68
C ASP A 118 9.33 12.74 0.30
N ASP A 119 9.84 11.83 -0.53
CA ASP A 119 9.29 11.51 -1.85
C ASP A 119 8.32 10.32 -1.82
N ASP A 120 8.20 9.63 -0.69
CA ASP A 120 7.36 8.46 -0.50
C ASP A 120 6.03 8.79 0.18
N LEU A 121 5.10 7.85 0.09
CA LEU A 121 3.84 7.91 0.85
C LEU A 121 3.82 6.82 1.92
N LYS A 122 3.71 7.24 3.17
CA LYS A 122 3.49 6.35 4.31
C LYS A 122 2.00 6.15 4.55
N VAL A 123 1.53 4.92 4.37
CA VAL A 123 0.14 4.51 4.58
C VAL A 123 0.07 3.58 5.79
N THR A 124 -0.76 3.95 6.77
CA THR A 124 -1.02 3.12 7.95
C THR A 124 -2.45 2.61 7.89
N VAL A 125 -2.61 1.32 8.04
CA VAL A 125 -3.93 0.65 8.00
C VAL A 125 -4.14 -0.22 9.22
N THR A 126 -5.41 -0.46 9.53
CA THR A 126 -5.84 -1.47 10.49
C THR A 126 -6.35 -2.69 9.72
N TYR A 127 -5.80 -3.85 10.03
CA TYR A 127 -6.18 -5.14 9.47
C TYR A 127 -6.69 -6.06 10.59
N TYR A 128 -7.62 -6.93 10.28
CA TYR A 128 -8.15 -7.95 11.18
C TYR A 128 -7.88 -9.33 10.56
N PRO A 129 -6.91 -10.07 11.07
CA PRO A 129 -6.58 -11.40 10.56
C PRO A 129 -7.79 -12.32 10.54
N VAL A 130 -7.88 -13.10 9.48
CA VAL A 130 -8.90 -14.15 9.32
C VAL A 130 -8.24 -15.52 9.33
N VAL A 131 -9.02 -16.56 9.58
CA VAL A 131 -8.57 -17.93 9.55
C VAL A 131 -9.63 -18.80 8.87
N TRP A 132 -9.18 -19.74 8.07
CA TRP A 132 -10.03 -20.78 7.56
C TRP A 132 -10.17 -21.89 8.63
N LEU A 133 -11.38 -22.13 9.10
CA LEU A 133 -11.62 -23.13 10.14
C LEU A 133 -11.46 -24.56 9.58
N GLU A 134 -10.84 -25.40 10.37
CA GLU A 134 -10.79 -26.84 10.07
C GLU A 134 -12.18 -27.48 10.14
N THR A 135 -12.31 -28.63 9.47
CA THR A 135 -13.49 -29.47 9.65
C THR A 135 -13.41 -30.15 11.04
N PRO A 136 -14.50 -30.17 11.81
CA PRO A 136 -14.47 -30.87 13.08
C PRO A 136 -14.15 -32.36 12.93
N ASP A 137 -13.13 -32.83 13.63
CA ASP A 137 -12.82 -34.25 13.74
C ASP A 137 -13.85 -34.94 14.61
N GLU A 138 -14.00 -36.25 14.40
CA GLU A 138 -14.86 -37.13 15.22
C GLU A 138 -16.31 -36.65 15.33
N ALA A 139 -16.79 -35.91 14.32
CA ALA A 139 -18.17 -35.47 14.30
C ALA A 139 -19.11 -36.65 14.05
N GLY A 140 -20.13 -36.85 14.90
CA GLY A 140 -21.08 -37.93 14.77
C GLY A 140 -22.06 -38.02 15.91
N TRP A 141 -22.74 -39.16 16.01
CA TRP A 141 -23.63 -39.46 17.14
C TRP A 141 -22.87 -40.19 18.26
N SER A 142 -23.17 -39.85 19.48
CA SER A 142 -22.58 -40.51 20.64
C SER A 142 -22.92 -42.01 20.64
N ALA A 143 -21.91 -42.86 20.85
CA ALA A 143 -22.11 -44.30 20.94
C ALA A 143 -23.02 -44.72 22.11
N SER A 144 -23.03 -43.95 23.20
CA SER A 144 -23.85 -44.19 24.37
C SER A 144 -25.24 -43.54 24.34
N ASN A 145 -25.41 -42.54 23.48
CA ASN A 145 -26.68 -41.81 23.34
C ASN A 145 -26.87 -41.34 21.90
N HIS A 146 -27.60 -42.08 21.08
CA HIS A 146 -27.84 -41.78 19.68
C HIS A 146 -28.67 -40.49 19.41
N MET A 147 -29.14 -39.81 20.43
CA MET A 147 -29.80 -38.49 20.33
C MET A 147 -28.83 -37.34 20.64
N LYS A 148 -27.58 -37.65 20.93
CA LYS A 148 -26.55 -36.64 21.27
C LYS A 148 -25.51 -36.60 20.16
N ALA A 149 -25.43 -35.47 19.47
CA ALA A 149 -24.33 -35.18 18.56
C ALA A 149 -23.06 -34.84 19.35
N VAL A 150 -21.94 -35.34 18.89
CA VAL A 150 -20.61 -35.09 19.47
C VAL A 150 -19.65 -34.73 18.34
N TRP A 151 -18.68 -33.87 18.66
CA TRP A 151 -17.58 -33.49 17.79
C TRP A 151 -16.40 -32.98 18.62
N LYS A 152 -15.23 -33.01 18.03
CA LYS A 152 -14.06 -32.38 18.61
C LYS A 152 -14.10 -30.87 18.36
N LYS A 153 -13.71 -30.07 19.35
CA LYS A 153 -13.67 -28.62 19.20
C LYS A 153 -12.67 -28.23 18.10
N VAL A 154 -13.09 -27.33 17.22
CA VAL A 154 -12.21 -26.67 16.23
C VAL A 154 -11.67 -25.39 16.83
N ASP A 155 -10.36 -25.16 16.70
CA ASP A 155 -9.75 -23.93 17.17
C ASP A 155 -10.34 -22.72 16.44
N TYR A 156 -10.44 -21.63 17.17
CA TYR A 156 -11.05 -20.36 16.72
C TYR A 156 -12.56 -20.43 16.40
N ALA A 157 -13.21 -21.59 16.40
CA ALA A 157 -14.64 -21.65 16.21
C ALA A 157 -15.39 -21.05 17.41
N THR A 158 -16.28 -20.10 17.16
CA THR A 158 -17.10 -19.42 18.16
C THR A 158 -18.47 -20.09 18.35
N GLY A 159 -18.84 -21.02 17.46
CA GLY A 159 -20.10 -21.77 17.51
C GLY A 159 -20.19 -22.80 16.40
N TYR A 160 -21.21 -23.67 16.51
CA TYR A 160 -21.48 -24.74 15.57
C TYR A 160 -22.96 -24.72 15.18
N GLN A 161 -23.27 -25.07 13.94
CA GLN A 161 -24.62 -25.22 13.47
C GLN A 161 -24.81 -26.67 13.03
N ILE A 162 -25.80 -27.35 13.62
CA ILE A 162 -26.20 -28.72 13.24
C ILE A 162 -27.41 -28.63 12.35
N ARG A 163 -27.36 -29.30 11.19
CA ARG A 163 -28.52 -29.48 10.31
C ARG A 163 -28.84 -30.99 10.18
N LEU A 164 -30.09 -31.34 10.38
CA LEU A 164 -30.60 -32.70 10.15
C LEU A 164 -31.35 -32.72 8.81
N TYR A 165 -31.06 -33.70 8.00
CA TYR A 165 -31.70 -33.94 6.69
C TYR A 165 -32.49 -35.21 6.70
#